data_27e0c1b7ea44351eeda91a7cda912e1f
#
_entry.id   27e0c1b7ea44351eeda91a7cda912e1f
#
_cell.length_a   1.000
_cell.length_b   1.000
_cell.length_c   1.000
_cell.angle_alpha   90.00
_cell.angle_beta   90.00
_cell.angle_gamma   90.00
#
_symmetry.space_group_name_H-M   'P 1'
#
loop_
_entity.id
_entity.type
_entity.pdbx_description
1 polymer ?
#
loop_
_entity_poly.entity_id
_entity_poly.type
_entity_poly.pdbx_seq_one_letter_code
_entity_poly.pdbx_strand_id
1 'polypeptide(L)'
;IIIVLLVILVIISIIILLKSGTNQNNEANMTERLGRFEVNINKEINDFKNDLNKGLNEDFENLNQKIESRLNVINDRVNERLDQNFEKTNKTFTNVLERLSKIDEAQKKIDSLSNDIVSLQGILTDKKSRGIFGEVNLKHILVSVFGERNDKIYSLQHSLPNGTIADCVLFAPEPLGTIAIDSKFPLENYRMMVDKKLPQEIRERYEKQFKSDVKKHIDAISSKYIIDGVTSDQAIMFLPAEAIFAEINAYHSDIIEYAYKKRVWITSPTTLISTLTVIQMIIKNIERDKYTSIIHEELNKLGVEFSRYKERWDKLAKSIQTVNKDVENVYITTEKISKKFDIISGVEMDKINSEGK
;
A
#
# COMPACT_ATOMS: atom_id res chain seq x y z
N ILE A 1 -110.13 14.80 -31.10
CA ILE A 1 -109.05 13.78 -30.89
C ILE A 1 -107.89 14.12 -31.75
N ILE A 2 -108.00 14.40 -33.11
CA ILE A 2 -106.90 14.65 -34.01
C ILE A 2 -106.09 15.91 -33.60
N ILE A 3 -106.73 16.99 -33.18
CA ILE A 3 -106.06 18.24 -32.82
C ILE A 3 -105.19 18.02 -31.53
N VAL A 4 -105.74 17.24 -30.57
CA VAL A 4 -105.02 16.92 -29.35
C VAL A 4 -103.75 16.07 -29.65
N LEU A 5 -103.86 15.13 -30.60
CA LEU A 5 -102.69 14.32 -31.05
C LEU A 5 -101.63 15.17 -31.74
N LEU A 6 -102.07 16.13 -32.57
CA LEU A 6 -101.16 17.05 -33.24
C LEU A 6 -100.43 17.98 -32.26
N VAL A 7 -101.12 18.49 -31.28
CA VAL A 7 -100.50 19.30 -30.19
C VAL A 7 -99.51 18.49 -29.42
N ILE A 8 -99.79 17.21 -29.04
CA ILE A 8 -98.90 16.33 -28.37
C ILE A 8 -97.64 16.04 -29.25
N LEU A 9 -97.84 15.85 -30.56
CA LEU A 9 -96.72 15.61 -31.49
C LEU A 9 -95.80 16.82 -31.63
N VAL A 10 -96.38 18.03 -31.62
CA VAL A 10 -95.62 19.29 -31.63
C VAL A 10 -94.85 19.48 -30.36
N ILE A 11 -95.46 19.17 -29.20
CA ILE A 11 -94.79 19.25 -27.87
C ILE A 11 -93.62 18.24 -27.80
N ILE A 12 -93.83 17.02 -28.27
CA ILE A 12 -92.78 16.01 -28.35
C ILE A 12 -91.64 16.44 -29.27
N SER A 13 -91.96 17.01 -30.41
CA SER A 13 -90.95 17.54 -31.36
C SER A 13 -90.15 18.68 -30.73
N ILE A 14 -90.81 19.60 -30.00
CA ILE A 14 -90.12 20.69 -29.28
C ILE A 14 -89.25 20.15 -28.14
N ILE A 15 -89.67 19.13 -27.40
CA ILE A 15 -88.89 18.50 -26.36
C ILE A 15 -87.67 17.79 -26.99
N ILE A 16 -87.79 17.13 -28.11
CA ILE A 16 -86.67 16.47 -28.81
C ILE A 16 -85.69 17.53 -29.33
N LEU A 17 -86.15 18.64 -29.90
CA LEU A 17 -85.29 19.74 -30.32
C LEU A 17 -84.56 20.44 -29.17
N LEU A 18 -85.20 20.67 -28.04
CA LEU A 18 -84.54 21.22 -26.85
C LEU A 18 -83.55 20.26 -26.26
N LYS A 19 -83.81 18.96 -26.30
CA LYS A 19 -82.88 17.93 -25.84
C LYS A 19 -81.69 17.71 -26.74
N SER A 20 -81.87 17.91 -28.07
CA SER A 20 -80.78 17.89 -29.09
C SER A 20 -79.86 19.09 -28.92
N GLY A 21 -80.40 20.27 -28.64
CA GLY A 21 -79.54 21.46 -28.34
C GLY A 21 -78.65 21.36 -27.05
N THR A 22 -79.10 20.58 -26.08
CA THR A 22 -78.30 20.35 -24.92
C THR A 22 -77.15 19.34 -25.15
N ASN A 23 -77.30 18.45 -26.14
CA ASN A 23 -76.22 17.51 -26.46
C ASN A 23 -75.09 18.23 -27.25
N GLN A 24 -75.37 19.17 -28.12
CA GLN A 24 -74.36 19.93 -28.88
C GLN A 24 -73.46 20.77 -27.98
N ASN A 25 -74.04 21.35 -26.90
CA ASN A 25 -73.24 22.09 -25.94
C ASN A 25 -72.38 21.17 -25.09
N ASN A 26 -72.74 19.90 -24.82
CA ASN A 26 -71.98 18.92 -24.15
C ASN A 26 -70.80 18.38 -25.02
N GLU A 27 -71.03 18.19 -26.30
CA GLU A 27 -69.98 17.74 -27.22
C GLU A 27 -68.93 18.81 -27.47
N ALA A 28 -69.35 20.07 -27.73
CA ALA A 28 -68.47 21.21 -27.86
C ALA A 28 -67.61 21.40 -26.58
N ASN A 29 -68.22 21.30 -25.37
CA ASN A 29 -67.53 21.34 -24.11
C ASN A 29 -66.56 20.16 -23.89
N MET A 30 -66.94 18.96 -24.38
CA MET A 30 -66.11 17.78 -24.29
C MET A 30 -64.88 17.90 -25.21
N THR A 31 -65.05 18.39 -26.40
CA THR A 31 -63.96 18.64 -27.38
C THR A 31 -63.01 19.72 -26.90
N GLU A 32 -63.54 20.82 -26.36
CA GLU A 32 -62.70 21.85 -25.74
C GLU A 32 -61.93 21.34 -24.51
N ARG A 33 -62.53 20.53 -23.67
CA ARG A 33 -61.88 19.91 -22.49
C ARG A 33 -60.81 18.91 -22.91
N LEU A 34 -61.04 18.11 -23.94
CA LEU A 34 -60.06 17.18 -24.50
C LEU A 34 -58.89 17.94 -25.15
N GLY A 35 -59.16 18.99 -25.93
CA GLY A 35 -58.11 19.84 -26.50
C GLY A 35 -57.25 20.54 -25.45
N ARG A 36 -57.91 21.06 -24.37
CA ARG A 36 -57.16 21.62 -23.21
C ARG A 36 -56.35 20.55 -22.46
N PHE A 37 -56.90 19.33 -22.32
CA PHE A 37 -56.20 18.21 -21.71
C PHE A 37 -54.98 17.78 -22.51
N GLU A 38 -55.10 17.70 -23.85
CA GLU A 38 -53.98 17.38 -24.76
C GLU A 38 -52.88 18.44 -24.71
N VAL A 39 -53.24 19.72 -24.76
CA VAL A 39 -52.27 20.82 -24.65
C VAL A 39 -51.55 20.79 -23.30
N ASN A 40 -52.30 20.51 -22.22
CA ASN A 40 -51.69 20.41 -20.88
C ASN A 40 -50.76 19.20 -20.76
N ILE A 41 -51.18 18.01 -21.25
CA ILE A 41 -50.31 16.83 -21.24
C ILE A 41 -49.04 17.06 -22.09
N ASN A 42 -49.19 17.60 -23.29
CA ASN A 42 -48.04 17.90 -24.14
C ASN A 42 -47.09 18.90 -23.49
N LYS A 43 -47.64 19.89 -22.79
CA LYS A 43 -46.85 20.86 -22.07
C LYS A 43 -46.11 20.18 -20.89
N GLU A 44 -46.80 19.39 -20.05
CA GLU A 44 -46.21 18.68 -18.94
C GLU A 44 -45.15 17.66 -19.37
N ILE A 45 -45.38 16.95 -20.47
CA ILE A 45 -44.38 16.02 -21.05
C ILE A 45 -43.17 16.78 -21.56
N ASN A 46 -43.34 17.91 -22.21
CA ASN A 46 -42.22 18.74 -22.69
C ASN A 46 -41.43 19.35 -21.51
N ASP A 47 -42.13 19.86 -20.52
CA ASP A 47 -41.53 20.41 -19.30
C ASP A 47 -40.75 19.30 -18.57
N PHE A 48 -41.36 18.12 -18.38
CA PHE A 48 -40.69 16.95 -17.79
C PHE A 48 -39.44 16.52 -18.59
N LYS A 49 -39.53 16.46 -19.93
CA LYS A 49 -38.41 16.12 -20.81
C LYS A 49 -37.27 17.13 -20.69
N ASN A 50 -37.60 18.42 -20.63
CA ASN A 50 -36.62 19.50 -20.50
C ASN A 50 -35.95 19.47 -19.11
N ASP A 51 -36.74 19.28 -18.06
CA ASP A 51 -36.24 19.19 -16.69
C ASP A 51 -35.36 17.93 -16.50
N LEU A 52 -35.79 16.80 -17.10
CA LEU A 52 -34.98 15.57 -17.05
C LEU A 52 -33.63 15.75 -17.79
N ASN A 53 -33.67 16.32 -19.00
CA ASN A 53 -32.44 16.57 -19.76
C ASN A 53 -31.53 17.59 -19.08
N LYS A 54 -32.09 18.63 -18.49
CA LYS A 54 -31.34 19.64 -17.75
C LYS A 54 -30.72 19.06 -16.47
N GLY A 55 -31.51 18.32 -15.68
CA GLY A 55 -31.03 17.65 -14.47
C GLY A 55 -29.94 16.62 -14.79
N LEU A 56 -30.11 15.80 -15.82
CA LEU A 56 -29.11 14.84 -16.25
C LEU A 56 -27.80 15.51 -16.69
N ASN A 57 -27.89 16.59 -17.49
CA ASN A 57 -26.68 17.31 -17.92
C ASN A 57 -25.96 17.99 -16.75
N GLU A 58 -26.69 18.61 -15.84
CA GLU A 58 -26.14 19.21 -14.63
C GLU A 58 -25.48 18.15 -13.74
N ASP A 59 -26.09 16.99 -13.58
CA ASP A 59 -25.52 15.88 -12.80
C ASP A 59 -24.28 15.29 -13.47
N PHE A 60 -24.27 15.17 -14.82
CA PHE A 60 -23.09 14.74 -15.58
C PHE A 60 -21.93 15.74 -15.48
N GLU A 61 -22.19 17.03 -15.61
CA GLU A 61 -21.16 18.06 -15.42
C GLU A 61 -20.62 18.07 -14.00
N ASN A 62 -21.49 18.00 -13.00
CA ASN A 62 -21.09 17.91 -11.60
C ASN A 62 -20.25 16.65 -11.30
N LEU A 63 -20.61 15.52 -11.93
CA LEU A 63 -19.87 14.26 -11.78
C LEU A 63 -18.50 14.36 -12.45
N ASN A 64 -18.42 14.89 -13.67
CA ASN A 64 -17.15 15.11 -14.37
C ASN A 64 -16.22 16.05 -13.58
N GLN A 65 -16.73 17.17 -13.10
CA GLN A 65 -15.96 18.09 -12.26
C GLN A 65 -15.48 17.42 -10.97
N LYS A 66 -16.31 16.60 -10.32
CA LYS A 66 -15.89 15.82 -9.14
C LYS A 66 -14.83 14.78 -9.46
N ILE A 67 -14.93 14.13 -10.61
CA ILE A 67 -13.94 13.14 -11.07
C ILE A 67 -12.62 13.85 -11.37
N GLU A 68 -12.62 14.93 -12.15
CA GLU A 68 -11.43 15.72 -12.44
C GLU A 68 -10.77 16.27 -11.17
N SER A 69 -11.56 16.84 -10.27
CA SER A 69 -11.05 17.35 -9.01
C SER A 69 -10.40 16.23 -8.16
N ARG A 70 -11.01 15.05 -8.10
CA ARG A 70 -10.42 13.92 -7.37
C ARG A 70 -9.19 13.34 -8.05
N LEU A 71 -9.16 13.28 -9.38
CA LEU A 71 -7.98 12.86 -10.14
C LEU A 71 -6.81 13.84 -9.93
N ASN A 72 -7.08 15.14 -9.94
CA ASN A 72 -6.06 16.15 -9.64
C ASN A 72 -5.52 15.99 -8.21
N VAL A 73 -6.40 15.83 -7.21
CA VAL A 73 -5.98 15.59 -5.81
C VAL A 73 -5.18 14.29 -5.67
N ILE A 74 -5.53 13.24 -6.41
CA ILE A 74 -4.75 11.98 -6.41
C ILE A 74 -3.39 12.21 -7.06
N ASN A 75 -3.34 12.90 -8.20
CA ASN A 75 -2.10 13.21 -8.91
C ASN A 75 -1.16 14.08 -8.05
N ASP A 76 -1.70 15.11 -7.41
CA ASP A 76 -0.95 15.98 -6.50
C ASP A 76 -0.41 15.19 -5.30
N ARG A 77 -1.22 14.32 -4.69
CA ARG A 77 -0.78 13.46 -3.58
C ARG A 77 0.27 12.43 -4.00
N VAL A 78 0.15 11.90 -5.22
CA VAL A 78 1.16 10.97 -5.77
C VAL A 78 2.47 11.71 -5.99
N ASN A 79 2.44 12.88 -6.61
CA ASN A 79 3.62 13.71 -6.83
C ASN A 79 4.25 14.15 -5.50
N GLU A 80 3.45 14.64 -4.56
CA GLU A 80 3.94 15.01 -3.22
C GLU A 80 4.57 13.84 -2.48
N ARG A 81 3.98 12.64 -2.57
CA ARG A 81 4.58 11.43 -1.98
C ARG A 81 5.83 10.95 -2.70
N LEU A 82 5.88 11.12 -4.02
CA LEU A 82 7.10 10.84 -4.79
C LEU A 82 8.21 11.79 -4.38
N ASP A 83 7.95 13.09 -4.31
CA ASP A 83 8.92 14.11 -3.88
C ASP A 83 9.36 13.87 -2.44
N GLN A 84 8.45 13.58 -1.51
CA GLN A 84 8.78 13.23 -0.13
C GLN A 84 9.61 11.94 -0.05
N ASN A 85 9.33 10.94 -0.89
CA ASN A 85 10.12 9.72 -0.96
C ASN A 85 11.51 9.96 -1.58
N PHE A 86 11.61 10.80 -2.61
CA PHE A 86 12.90 11.23 -3.16
C PHE A 86 13.71 12.04 -2.14
N GLU A 87 13.07 12.97 -1.41
CA GLU A 87 13.73 13.72 -0.36
C GLU A 87 14.17 12.81 0.81
N LYS A 88 13.32 11.86 1.23
CA LYS A 88 13.69 10.84 2.23
C LYS A 88 14.81 9.94 1.75
N THR A 89 14.80 9.55 0.48
CA THR A 89 15.86 8.73 -0.13
C THR A 89 17.17 9.52 -0.17
N ASN A 90 17.14 10.77 -0.60
CA ASN A 90 18.31 11.66 -0.57
C ASN A 90 18.80 11.92 0.85
N LYS A 91 17.92 12.19 1.81
CA LYS A 91 18.28 12.28 3.23
C LYS A 91 18.89 10.98 3.77
N THR A 92 18.34 9.83 3.35
CA THR A 92 18.91 8.53 3.72
C THR A 92 20.30 8.33 3.10
N PHE A 93 20.48 8.71 1.83
CA PHE A 93 21.79 8.70 1.16
C PHE A 93 22.78 9.64 1.84
N THR A 94 22.37 10.86 2.16
CA THR A 94 23.18 11.84 2.89
C THR A 94 23.52 11.34 4.30
N ASN A 95 22.56 10.73 5.00
CA ASN A 95 22.79 10.10 6.30
C ASN A 95 23.72 8.89 6.20
N VAL A 96 23.66 8.11 5.11
CA VAL A 96 24.60 7.01 4.85
C VAL A 96 25.99 7.54 4.59
N LEU A 97 26.13 8.59 3.77
CA LEU A 97 27.42 9.27 3.52
C LEU A 97 27.97 9.92 4.79
N GLU A 98 27.13 10.58 5.61
CA GLU A 98 27.54 11.15 6.89
C GLU A 98 27.92 10.05 7.90
N ARG A 99 27.24 8.92 7.90
CA ARG A 99 27.60 7.76 8.72
C ARG A 99 28.87 7.05 8.22
N LEU A 100 29.08 6.97 6.90
CA LEU A 100 30.33 6.50 6.32
C LEU A 100 31.50 7.43 6.69
N SER A 101 31.27 8.75 6.69
CA SER A 101 32.26 9.72 7.19
C SER A 101 32.51 9.57 8.70
N LYS A 102 31.48 9.30 9.50
CA LYS A 102 31.61 8.98 10.92
C LYS A 102 32.27 7.63 11.17
N ILE A 103 32.10 6.67 10.26
CA ILE A 103 32.83 5.40 10.25
C ILE A 103 34.31 5.67 10.00
N ASP A 104 34.66 6.54 9.06
CA ASP A 104 36.03 6.95 8.77
C ASP A 104 36.67 7.69 9.96
N GLU A 105 35.90 8.52 10.65
CA GLU A 105 36.29 9.18 11.90
C GLU A 105 36.42 8.20 13.08
N ALA A 106 35.46 7.24 13.18
CA ALA A 106 35.51 6.17 14.16
C ALA A 106 36.67 5.21 13.85
N GLN A 107 37.00 4.96 12.59
CA GLN A 107 38.15 4.17 12.18
C GLN A 107 39.45 4.86 12.57
N LYS A 108 39.59 6.16 12.36
CA LYS A 108 40.75 6.94 12.86
C LYS A 108 40.83 6.94 14.37
N LYS A 109 39.71 6.95 15.07
CA LYS A 109 39.65 6.78 16.52
C LYS A 109 39.99 5.33 16.97
N ILE A 110 39.56 4.33 16.20
CA ILE A 110 39.84 2.90 16.40
C ILE A 110 41.30 2.62 16.10
N ASP A 111 41.90 3.23 15.07
CA ASP A 111 43.32 3.13 14.81
C ASP A 111 44.17 3.81 15.92
N SER A 112 43.72 4.94 16.48
CA SER A 112 44.32 5.53 17.67
C SER A 112 44.07 4.67 18.92
N LEU A 113 42.85 4.10 19.08
CA LEU A 113 42.56 3.13 20.13
C LEU A 113 43.34 1.81 19.99
N SER A 114 43.60 1.36 18.74
CA SER A 114 44.45 0.19 18.46
C SER A 114 45.89 0.44 18.89
N ASN A 115 46.38 1.67 18.72
CA ASN A 115 47.68 2.11 19.31
C ASN A 115 47.56 2.31 20.82
N ASP A 116 46.43 2.76 21.34
CA ASP A 116 46.14 2.86 22.78
C ASP A 116 45.89 1.48 23.42
N ILE A 117 45.42 0.47 22.68
CA ILE A 117 45.36 -0.93 23.14
C ILE A 117 46.73 -1.49 23.45
N VAL A 118 47.76 -1.07 22.74
CA VAL A 118 49.17 -1.37 23.10
C VAL A 118 49.55 -0.63 24.41
N SER A 119 48.96 0.53 24.69
CA SER A 119 49.18 1.30 25.92
C SER A 119 48.25 0.89 27.10
N LEU A 120 47.05 0.31 26.81
CA LEU A 120 46.16 -0.33 27.79
C LEU A 120 46.67 -1.72 28.25
N GLN A 121 47.93 -2.02 28.03
CA GLN A 121 48.60 -3.28 28.37
C GLN A 121 48.36 -3.72 29.83
N GLY A 122 48.04 -2.79 30.74
CA GLY A 122 47.75 -3.10 32.14
C GLY A 122 46.33 -3.56 32.43
N ILE A 123 45.33 -3.15 31.59
CA ILE A 123 43.89 -3.35 31.90
C ILE A 123 43.36 -4.65 31.27
N LEU A 124 43.92 -5.10 30.16
CA LEU A 124 43.49 -6.32 29.47
C LEU A 124 44.30 -7.57 29.83
N THR A 125 44.97 -7.57 30.98
CA THR A 125 45.85 -8.68 31.45
C THR A 125 45.01 -9.90 31.87
N ASP A 126 43.81 -9.72 32.38
CA ASP A 126 42.99 -10.85 32.81
C ASP A 126 41.90 -11.23 31.79
N LYS A 127 41.50 -12.51 31.81
CA LYS A 127 40.52 -13.08 30.90
C LYS A 127 39.12 -12.43 31.06
N LYS A 128 38.75 -12.03 32.27
CA LYS A 128 37.43 -11.43 32.58
C LYS A 128 37.33 -10.03 32.01
N SER A 129 38.36 -9.20 32.19
CA SER A 129 38.39 -7.83 31.62
C SER A 129 38.34 -7.84 30.10
N ARG A 130 39.00 -8.81 29.44
CA ARG A 130 38.90 -9.01 27.99
C ARG A 130 37.49 -9.37 27.52
N GLY A 131 36.78 -10.24 28.27
CA GLY A 131 35.39 -10.59 28.00
C GLY A 131 34.48 -9.37 28.07
N ILE A 132 34.53 -8.64 29.18
CA ILE A 132 33.74 -7.42 29.39
C ILE A 132 34.00 -6.38 28.28
N PHE A 133 35.27 -6.17 27.91
CA PHE A 133 35.63 -5.24 26.84
C PHE A 133 34.96 -5.62 25.50
N GLY A 134 35.00 -6.90 25.16
CA GLY A 134 34.38 -7.39 23.93
C GLY A 134 32.85 -7.21 23.90
N GLU A 135 32.20 -7.53 25.02
CA GLU A 135 30.75 -7.36 25.18
C GLU A 135 30.32 -5.89 25.12
N VAL A 136 31.04 -4.99 25.81
CA VAL A 136 30.78 -3.54 25.79
C VAL A 136 30.97 -2.97 24.39
N ASN A 137 32.01 -3.37 23.67
CA ASN A 137 32.27 -2.93 22.31
C ASN A 137 31.17 -3.40 21.35
N LEU A 138 30.79 -4.68 21.44
CA LEU A 138 29.65 -5.23 20.68
C LEU A 138 28.36 -4.43 20.92
N LYS A 139 28.03 -4.15 22.18
CA LYS A 139 26.88 -3.34 22.57
C LYS A 139 26.93 -1.95 21.93
N HIS A 140 28.08 -1.26 22.00
CA HIS A 140 28.24 0.06 21.40
C HIS A 140 27.99 0.04 19.88
N ILE A 141 28.49 -0.97 19.19
CA ILE A 141 28.25 -1.13 17.75
C ILE A 141 26.77 -1.33 17.46
N LEU A 142 26.09 -2.22 18.19
CA LEU A 142 24.67 -2.48 18.01
C LEU A 142 23.83 -1.22 18.26
N VAL A 143 24.12 -0.48 19.33
CA VAL A 143 23.44 0.79 19.65
C VAL A 143 23.69 1.84 18.56
N SER A 144 24.90 1.93 18.02
CA SER A 144 25.21 2.89 16.96
C SER A 144 24.45 2.63 15.66
N VAL A 145 24.18 1.36 15.35
CA VAL A 145 23.47 0.97 14.10
C VAL A 145 21.96 0.97 14.31
N PHE A 146 21.47 0.35 15.38
CA PHE A 146 20.03 0.10 15.58
C PHE A 146 19.36 1.04 16.59
N GLY A 147 20.14 1.83 17.34
CA GLY A 147 19.67 2.69 18.43
C GLY A 147 19.58 1.95 19.78
N GLU A 148 19.39 2.72 20.85
CA GLU A 148 19.14 2.18 22.18
C GLU A 148 17.76 1.49 22.24
N ARG A 149 17.69 0.30 22.84
CA ARG A 149 16.48 -0.50 23.09
C ARG A 149 15.66 -0.81 21.84
N ASN A 150 16.19 -1.66 21.01
CA ASN A 150 15.44 -2.21 19.90
C ASN A 150 15.26 -3.74 20.04
N ASP A 151 14.51 -4.13 21.07
CA ASP A 151 14.28 -5.54 21.42
C ASP A 151 13.62 -6.36 20.30
N LYS A 152 13.07 -5.68 19.28
CA LYS A 152 12.55 -6.33 18.06
C LYS A 152 13.64 -6.69 17.07
N ILE A 153 14.79 -6.02 17.11
CA ILE A 153 15.88 -6.23 16.16
C ILE A 153 17.04 -6.99 16.80
N TYR A 154 17.39 -6.71 18.06
CA TYR A 154 18.46 -7.43 18.74
C TYR A 154 18.20 -7.58 20.23
N SER A 155 18.79 -8.61 20.82
CA SER A 155 18.76 -8.86 22.27
C SER A 155 20.16 -9.22 22.76
N LEU A 156 20.61 -8.56 23.82
CA LEU A 156 21.89 -8.85 24.48
C LEU A 156 21.73 -9.97 25.49
N GLN A 157 22.79 -10.78 25.71
CA GLN A 157 22.81 -11.89 26.66
C GLN A 157 21.56 -12.79 26.52
N HIS A 158 21.25 -13.17 25.26
CA HIS A 158 20.03 -13.88 24.94
C HIS A 158 20.16 -15.39 25.20
N SER A 159 19.19 -15.93 25.96
CA SER A 159 19.12 -17.38 26.23
C SER A 159 18.46 -18.10 25.06
N LEU A 160 19.15 -19.04 24.46
CA LEU A 160 18.65 -19.91 23.39
C LEU A 160 17.94 -21.16 23.96
N PRO A 161 17.05 -21.81 23.20
CA PRO A 161 16.28 -22.97 23.67
C PRO A 161 17.13 -24.18 24.11
N ASN A 162 18.36 -24.27 23.62
CA ASN A 162 19.32 -25.31 24.04
C ASN A 162 20.03 -24.99 25.40
N GLY A 163 19.61 -23.94 26.10
CA GLY A 163 20.16 -23.51 27.37
C GLY A 163 21.47 -22.72 27.26
N THR A 164 21.99 -22.43 26.08
CA THR A 164 23.16 -21.57 25.89
C THR A 164 22.77 -20.10 25.84
N ILE A 165 23.70 -19.22 26.26
CA ILE A 165 23.52 -17.77 26.23
C ILE A 165 24.47 -17.20 25.17
N ALA A 166 23.95 -16.48 24.20
CA ALA A 166 24.72 -15.73 23.22
C ALA A 166 24.92 -14.29 23.68
N ASP A 167 26.08 -13.70 23.42
CA ASP A 167 26.37 -12.30 23.81
C ASP A 167 25.36 -11.33 23.15
N CYS A 168 24.95 -11.63 21.91
CA CYS A 168 23.88 -10.95 21.23
C CYS A 168 23.17 -11.90 20.25
N VAL A 169 21.88 -11.67 20.05
CA VAL A 169 21.09 -12.28 18.98
C VAL A 169 20.46 -11.17 18.18
N LEU A 170 20.55 -11.26 16.85
CA LEU A 170 19.94 -10.36 15.90
C LEU A 170 18.73 -11.04 15.27
N PHE A 171 17.55 -10.45 15.42
CA PHE A 171 16.30 -10.94 14.82
C PHE A 171 16.12 -10.34 13.44
N ALA A 172 16.67 -11.00 12.43
CA ALA A 172 16.47 -10.60 11.05
C ALA A 172 15.28 -11.34 10.43
N PRO A 173 14.55 -10.73 9.49
CA PRO A 173 13.47 -11.41 8.79
C PRO A 173 14.03 -12.50 7.85
N GLU A 174 13.16 -13.44 7.48
CA GLU A 174 13.49 -14.43 6.45
C GLU A 174 13.99 -13.75 5.14
N PRO A 175 15.00 -14.28 4.46
CA PRO A 175 15.63 -15.59 4.70
C PRO A 175 16.81 -15.58 5.68
N LEU A 176 17.16 -14.46 6.31
CA LEU A 176 18.31 -14.35 7.20
C LEU A 176 18.09 -15.05 8.56
N GLY A 177 16.88 -14.96 9.11
CA GLY A 177 16.53 -15.58 10.39
C GLY A 177 17.23 -14.96 11.59
N THR A 178 17.27 -15.70 12.68
CA THR A 178 17.86 -15.28 13.96
C THR A 178 19.35 -15.56 13.97
N ILE A 179 20.20 -14.51 13.94
CA ILE A 179 21.66 -14.63 13.87
C ILE A 179 22.27 -14.43 15.26
N ALA A 180 23.01 -15.40 15.77
CA ALA A 180 23.77 -15.25 17.01
C ALA A 180 25.14 -14.60 16.76
N ILE A 181 25.53 -13.70 17.65
CA ILE A 181 26.81 -13.00 17.64
C ILE A 181 27.49 -13.26 19.00
N ASP A 182 28.71 -13.72 18.95
CA ASP A 182 29.48 -14.02 20.14
C ASP A 182 30.87 -13.36 20.07
N SER A 183 31.25 -12.65 21.13
CA SER A 183 32.48 -11.89 21.18
C SER A 183 33.61 -12.75 21.73
N LYS A 184 34.73 -12.80 20.98
CA LYS A 184 35.92 -13.55 21.39
C LYS A 184 37.17 -12.71 21.18
N PHE A 185 38.02 -12.70 22.20
CA PHE A 185 39.25 -11.91 22.19
C PHE A 185 40.47 -12.78 22.43
N PRO A 186 41.02 -13.51 21.44
CA PRO A 186 42.18 -14.40 21.57
C PRO A 186 43.48 -13.60 21.58
N LEU A 187 43.62 -12.67 22.54
CA LEU A 187 44.74 -11.73 22.60
C LEU A 187 46.05 -12.36 23.14
N GLU A 188 45.96 -13.35 24.01
CA GLU A 188 47.10 -13.86 24.75
C GLU A 188 48.19 -14.44 23.82
N ASN A 189 47.83 -15.44 23.04
CA ASN A 189 48.78 -16.08 22.13
C ASN A 189 49.08 -15.18 20.89
N TYR A 190 48.14 -14.30 20.49
CA TYR A 190 48.40 -13.29 19.50
C TYR A 190 49.57 -12.37 19.87
N ARG A 191 49.56 -11.83 21.10
CA ARG A 191 50.65 -10.94 21.56
C ARG A 191 52.01 -11.60 21.51
N MET A 192 52.10 -12.84 21.96
CA MET A 192 53.37 -13.57 22.01
C MET A 192 53.88 -13.93 20.58
N MET A 193 52.98 -14.24 19.63
CA MET A 193 53.40 -14.57 18.28
C MET A 193 53.89 -13.34 17.48
N VAL A 194 53.32 -12.13 17.76
CA VAL A 194 53.74 -10.90 17.05
C VAL A 194 54.92 -10.16 17.77
N ASP A 195 55.31 -10.57 18.98
CA ASP A 195 56.40 -9.93 19.70
C ASP A 195 57.75 -10.23 19.05
N LYS A 196 58.28 -9.23 18.34
CA LYS A 196 59.58 -9.31 17.66
C LYS A 196 60.78 -9.49 18.59
N LYS A 197 60.60 -9.30 19.92
CA LYS A 197 61.66 -9.54 20.91
C LYS A 197 61.84 -11.01 21.21
N LEU A 198 60.85 -11.85 20.93
CA LEU A 198 60.92 -13.28 21.12
C LEU A 198 61.64 -13.98 19.97
N PRO A 199 62.41 -15.07 20.27
CA PRO A 199 62.99 -15.93 19.22
C PRO A 199 61.92 -16.46 18.26
N GLN A 200 62.26 -16.69 17.00
CA GLN A 200 61.35 -17.15 15.98
C GLN A 200 60.64 -18.46 16.34
N GLU A 201 61.40 -19.44 16.86
CA GLU A 201 60.83 -20.74 17.28
C GLU A 201 59.72 -20.61 18.35
N ILE A 202 59.89 -19.65 19.26
CA ILE A 202 58.90 -19.37 20.29
C ILE A 202 57.65 -18.72 19.68
N ARG A 203 57.84 -17.77 18.74
CA ARG A 203 56.71 -17.11 18.04
C ARG A 203 55.93 -18.12 17.22
N GLU A 204 56.57 -19.04 16.51
CA GLU A 204 55.91 -20.12 15.74
C GLU A 204 55.12 -21.07 16.62
N ARG A 205 55.59 -21.34 17.87
CA ARG A 205 54.84 -22.13 18.82
C ARG A 205 53.56 -21.40 19.25
N TYR A 206 53.64 -20.10 19.54
CA TYR A 206 52.47 -19.30 19.88
C TYR A 206 51.51 -19.10 18.73
N GLU A 207 52.01 -19.02 17.48
CA GLU A 207 51.18 -19.02 16.29
C GLU A 207 50.35 -20.30 16.16
N LYS A 208 50.93 -21.47 16.35
CA LYS A 208 50.19 -22.75 16.34
C LYS A 208 49.11 -22.76 17.44
N GLN A 209 49.46 -22.25 18.65
CA GLN A 209 48.51 -22.18 19.75
C GLN A 209 47.36 -21.19 19.43
N PHE A 210 47.66 -20.02 18.91
CA PHE A 210 46.70 -19.03 18.46
C PHE A 210 45.71 -19.62 17.44
N LYS A 211 46.21 -20.31 16.44
CA LYS A 211 45.38 -21.00 15.44
C LYS A 211 44.46 -22.05 16.08
N SER A 212 44.97 -22.82 17.00
CA SER A 212 44.19 -23.80 17.75
C SER A 212 43.07 -23.15 18.57
N ASP A 213 43.36 -22.05 19.25
CA ASP A 213 42.40 -21.37 20.11
C ASP A 213 41.29 -20.70 19.29
N VAL A 214 41.64 -20.07 18.17
CA VAL A 214 40.63 -19.50 17.25
C VAL A 214 39.73 -20.61 16.69
N LYS A 215 40.26 -21.76 16.25
CA LYS A 215 39.50 -22.90 15.79
C LYS A 215 38.54 -23.44 16.85
N LYS A 216 39.01 -23.54 18.14
CA LYS A 216 38.16 -23.94 19.27
C LYS A 216 37.00 -22.95 19.48
N HIS A 217 37.25 -21.64 19.33
CA HIS A 217 36.18 -20.64 19.42
C HIS A 217 35.14 -20.78 18.28
N ILE A 218 35.62 -21.04 17.07
CA ILE A 218 34.76 -21.31 15.93
C ILE A 218 33.89 -22.55 16.15
N ASP A 219 34.48 -23.65 16.65
CA ASP A 219 33.76 -24.88 16.95
C ASP A 219 32.70 -24.65 18.04
N ALA A 220 33.08 -23.93 19.10
CA ALA A 220 32.16 -23.62 20.18
C ALA A 220 30.95 -22.77 19.72
N ILE A 221 31.20 -21.78 18.87
CA ILE A 221 30.14 -20.91 18.31
C ILE A 221 29.23 -21.71 17.38
N SER A 222 29.79 -22.47 16.45
CA SER A 222 29.04 -23.31 15.53
C SER A 222 28.13 -24.31 16.28
N SER A 223 28.68 -25.00 17.28
CA SER A 223 27.92 -26.04 17.99
C SER A 223 26.87 -25.50 18.97
N LYS A 224 27.07 -24.29 19.50
CA LYS A 224 26.18 -23.71 20.53
C LYS A 224 25.06 -22.88 19.93
N TYR A 225 25.34 -22.16 18.85
CA TYR A 225 24.48 -21.08 18.38
C TYR A 225 23.87 -21.30 17.00
N ILE A 226 24.31 -22.31 16.24
CA ILE A 226 23.64 -22.74 15.01
C ILE A 226 22.71 -23.89 15.38
N ILE A 227 21.42 -23.57 15.54
CA ILE A 227 20.38 -24.51 15.98
C ILE A 227 19.33 -24.61 14.87
N ASP A 228 19.21 -25.81 14.30
CA ASP A 228 18.31 -26.05 13.20
C ASP A 228 16.85 -25.69 13.56
N GLY A 229 16.18 -24.94 12.68
CA GLY A 229 14.81 -24.46 12.88
C GLY A 229 14.63 -23.37 13.95
N VAL A 230 15.70 -22.91 14.62
CA VAL A 230 15.64 -21.86 15.68
C VAL A 230 16.47 -20.65 15.32
N THR A 231 17.72 -20.86 14.90
CA THR A 231 18.63 -19.80 14.50
C THR A 231 18.93 -19.89 13.02
N SER A 232 19.55 -18.82 12.48
CA SER A 232 20.16 -18.88 11.16
C SER A 232 21.12 -20.05 11.04
N ASP A 233 21.34 -20.55 9.84
CA ASP A 233 22.37 -21.53 9.52
C ASP A 233 23.79 -20.96 9.64
N GLN A 234 23.93 -19.72 10.10
CA GLN A 234 25.19 -19.02 10.26
C GLN A 234 25.21 -18.27 11.61
N ALA A 235 26.41 -18.11 12.17
CA ALA A 235 26.67 -17.32 13.37
C ALA A 235 27.87 -16.38 13.16
N ILE A 236 27.96 -15.34 13.96
CA ILE A 236 29.04 -14.35 13.86
C ILE A 236 29.97 -14.48 15.07
N MET A 237 31.27 -14.60 14.79
CA MET A 237 32.33 -14.46 15.76
C MET A 237 32.88 -13.04 15.68
N PHE A 238 32.62 -12.23 16.69
CA PHE A 238 33.10 -10.87 16.78
C PHE A 238 34.45 -10.79 17.44
N LEU A 239 35.46 -10.25 16.77
CA LEU A 239 36.78 -9.95 17.31
C LEU A 239 36.85 -8.45 17.60
N PRO A 240 36.93 -8.02 18.87
CA PRO A 240 36.97 -6.61 19.25
C PRO A 240 38.27 -5.89 18.90
N ALA A 241 39.24 -6.57 18.27
CA ALA A 241 40.53 -6.01 17.86
C ALA A 241 40.71 -6.16 16.34
N GLU A 242 40.79 -5.02 15.66
CA GLU A 242 41.03 -4.96 14.21
C GLU A 242 42.34 -5.65 13.80
N ALA A 243 43.39 -5.48 14.62
CA ALA A 243 44.70 -6.07 14.35
C ALA A 243 44.68 -7.61 14.31
N ILE A 244 43.90 -8.26 15.20
CA ILE A 244 43.74 -9.73 15.20
C ILE A 244 43.00 -10.18 13.95
N PHE A 245 41.95 -9.46 13.56
CA PHE A 245 41.19 -9.75 12.33
C PHE A 245 42.05 -9.60 11.07
N ALA A 246 42.85 -8.52 11.00
CA ALA A 246 43.79 -8.28 9.89
C ALA A 246 44.83 -9.39 9.79
N GLU A 247 45.42 -9.81 10.93
CA GLU A 247 46.40 -10.93 10.99
C GLU A 247 45.78 -12.22 10.46
N ILE A 248 44.55 -12.57 10.91
CA ILE A 248 43.90 -13.80 10.47
C ILE A 248 43.67 -13.76 8.95
N ASN A 249 43.20 -12.64 8.40
CA ASN A 249 42.94 -12.52 6.98
C ASN A 249 44.20 -12.50 6.12
N ALA A 250 45.29 -11.86 6.59
CA ALA A 250 46.50 -11.72 5.86
C ALA A 250 47.34 -13.00 5.84
N TYR A 251 47.41 -13.72 6.95
CA TYR A 251 48.41 -14.79 7.12
C TYR A 251 47.80 -16.16 7.47
N HIS A 252 46.50 -16.24 7.78
CA HIS A 252 45.88 -17.48 8.27
C HIS A 252 44.61 -17.85 7.49
N SER A 253 44.74 -17.99 6.17
CA SER A 253 43.63 -18.38 5.29
C SER A 253 42.98 -19.71 5.70
N ASP A 254 43.75 -20.62 6.30
CA ASP A 254 43.26 -21.90 6.82
C ASP A 254 42.21 -21.71 7.96
N ILE A 255 42.31 -20.64 8.76
CA ILE A 255 41.31 -20.30 9.78
C ILE A 255 40.04 -19.80 9.11
N ILE A 256 40.15 -18.95 8.05
CA ILE A 256 38.99 -18.42 7.32
C ILE A 256 38.25 -19.55 6.64
N GLU A 257 38.92 -20.44 5.94
CA GLU A 257 38.31 -21.62 5.33
C GLU A 257 37.63 -22.53 6.35
N TYR A 258 38.26 -22.70 7.50
CA TYR A 258 37.68 -23.49 8.61
C TYR A 258 36.39 -22.86 9.15
N ALA A 259 36.42 -21.56 9.38
CA ALA A 259 35.25 -20.80 9.86
C ALA A 259 34.10 -20.89 8.85
N TYR A 260 34.41 -20.77 7.55
CA TYR A 260 33.43 -20.89 6.49
C TYR A 260 32.76 -22.28 6.45
N LYS A 261 33.57 -23.35 6.59
CA LYS A 261 33.04 -24.73 6.69
C LYS A 261 32.16 -24.93 7.90
N LYS A 262 32.42 -24.22 8.99
CA LYS A 262 31.62 -24.25 10.22
C LYS A 262 30.47 -23.26 10.23
N ARG A 263 30.27 -22.51 9.12
CA ARG A 263 29.24 -21.48 8.98
C ARG A 263 29.35 -20.37 10.03
N VAL A 264 30.58 -20.04 10.44
CA VAL A 264 30.88 -18.96 11.39
C VAL A 264 31.60 -17.84 10.65
N TRP A 265 31.01 -16.65 10.67
CA TRP A 265 31.62 -15.47 10.06
C TRP A 265 32.48 -14.73 11.09
N ILE A 266 33.75 -14.55 10.78
CA ILE A 266 34.66 -13.78 11.62
C ILE A 266 34.52 -12.31 11.22
N THR A 267 34.29 -11.45 12.19
CA THR A 267 34.13 -9.99 11.97
C THR A 267 34.99 -9.20 12.93
N SER A 268 35.49 -8.07 12.45
CA SER A 268 36.09 -7.00 13.24
C SER A 268 35.02 -5.92 13.58
N PRO A 269 35.34 -4.89 14.38
CA PRO A 269 34.47 -3.76 14.61
C PRO A 269 33.99 -3.10 13.31
N THR A 270 34.89 -2.83 12.38
CA THR A 270 34.57 -2.18 11.09
C THR A 270 33.69 -3.07 10.20
N THR A 271 34.06 -4.34 10.08
CA THR A 271 33.29 -5.28 9.24
C THR A 271 31.94 -5.61 9.85
N LEU A 272 31.82 -5.68 11.18
CA LEU A 272 30.56 -5.88 11.87
C LEU A 272 29.62 -4.68 11.63
N ILE A 273 30.08 -3.43 11.80
CA ILE A 273 29.28 -2.23 11.51
C ILE A 273 28.76 -2.26 10.09
N SER A 274 29.59 -2.57 9.11
CA SER A 274 29.23 -2.65 7.71
C SER A 274 28.15 -3.72 7.48
N THR A 275 28.35 -4.92 8.02
CA THR A 275 27.40 -6.04 7.93
C THR A 275 26.05 -5.68 8.58
N LEU A 276 26.06 -5.13 9.79
CA LEU A 276 24.84 -4.73 10.49
C LEU A 276 24.10 -3.59 9.77
N THR A 277 24.82 -2.67 9.16
CA THR A 277 24.23 -1.59 8.33
C THR A 277 23.51 -2.17 7.12
N VAL A 278 24.09 -3.15 6.44
CA VAL A 278 23.45 -3.85 5.31
C VAL A 278 22.20 -4.60 5.80
N ILE A 279 22.30 -5.32 6.91
CA ILE A 279 21.15 -6.02 7.50
C ILE A 279 20.03 -5.02 7.86
N GLN A 280 20.37 -3.86 8.45
CA GLN A 280 19.39 -2.81 8.75
C GLN A 280 18.67 -2.32 7.49
N MET A 281 19.39 -2.16 6.38
CA MET A 281 18.79 -1.78 5.10
C MET A 281 17.86 -2.87 4.56
N ILE A 282 18.23 -4.14 4.68
CA ILE A 282 17.39 -5.28 4.29
C ILE A 282 16.10 -5.29 5.12
N ILE A 283 16.19 -5.17 6.44
CA ILE A 283 15.02 -5.12 7.33
C ILE A 283 14.06 -4.00 6.91
N LYS A 284 14.58 -2.79 6.70
CA LYS A 284 13.76 -1.64 6.26
C LYS A 284 13.12 -1.85 4.89
N ASN A 285 13.82 -2.50 3.96
CA ASN A 285 13.28 -2.79 2.64
C ASN A 285 12.16 -3.83 2.70
N ILE A 286 12.33 -4.90 3.47
CA ILE A 286 11.29 -5.93 3.65
C ILE A 286 10.03 -5.35 4.30
N GLU A 287 10.18 -4.51 5.33
CA GLU A 287 9.04 -3.79 5.91
C GLU A 287 8.32 -2.92 4.88
N ARG A 288 9.07 -2.19 4.05
CA ARG A 288 8.50 -1.35 2.99
C ARG A 288 7.77 -2.19 1.93
N ASP A 289 8.35 -3.31 1.50
CA ASP A 289 7.76 -4.18 0.49
C ASP A 289 6.46 -4.82 0.98
N LYS A 290 6.39 -5.15 2.26
CA LYS A 290 5.15 -5.61 2.90
C LYS A 290 4.03 -4.56 2.82
N TYR A 291 4.33 -3.29 3.11
CA TYR A 291 3.35 -2.20 2.97
C TYR A 291 2.96 -1.96 1.51
N THR A 292 3.90 -2.07 0.58
CA THR A 292 3.64 -1.94 -0.86
C THR A 292 2.70 -3.04 -1.36
N SER A 293 2.89 -4.27 -0.92
CA SER A 293 2.01 -5.42 -1.25
C SER A 293 0.57 -5.19 -0.77
N ILE A 294 0.40 -4.69 0.46
CA ILE A 294 -0.93 -4.37 1.01
C ILE A 294 -1.61 -3.26 0.17
N ILE A 295 -0.87 -2.23 -0.19
CA ILE A 295 -1.38 -1.14 -1.04
C ILE A 295 -1.82 -1.67 -2.40
N HIS A 296 -1.04 -2.55 -3.04
CA HIS A 296 -1.40 -3.17 -4.31
C HIS A 296 -2.67 -4.01 -4.20
N GLU A 297 -2.83 -4.77 -3.14
CA GLU A 297 -4.04 -5.56 -2.90
C GLU A 297 -5.29 -4.66 -2.77
N GLU A 298 -5.20 -3.59 -1.99
CA GLU A 298 -6.31 -2.63 -1.82
C GLU A 298 -6.62 -1.86 -3.11
N LEU A 299 -5.61 -1.51 -3.91
CA LEU A 299 -5.82 -0.90 -5.22
C LEU A 299 -6.53 -1.85 -6.20
N ASN A 300 -6.19 -3.14 -6.18
CA ASN A 300 -6.87 -4.15 -6.99
C ASN A 300 -8.35 -4.30 -6.58
N LYS A 301 -8.65 -4.33 -5.28
CA LYS A 301 -10.02 -4.36 -4.77
C LYS A 301 -10.80 -3.12 -5.23
N LEU A 302 -10.19 -1.95 -5.15
CA LEU A 302 -10.78 -0.69 -5.62
C LEU A 302 -11.06 -0.74 -7.13
N GLY A 303 -10.15 -1.30 -7.93
CA GLY A 303 -10.34 -1.50 -9.38
C GLY A 303 -11.57 -2.36 -9.71
N VAL A 304 -11.81 -3.42 -8.94
CA VAL A 304 -13.01 -4.25 -9.07
C VAL A 304 -14.28 -3.46 -8.76
N GLU A 305 -14.28 -2.66 -7.70
CA GLU A 305 -15.44 -1.82 -7.36
C GLU A 305 -15.72 -0.74 -8.42
N PHE A 306 -14.69 -0.14 -9.01
CA PHE A 306 -14.87 0.78 -10.15
C PHE A 306 -15.48 0.09 -11.37
N SER A 307 -15.09 -1.15 -11.67
CA SER A 307 -15.68 -1.92 -12.76
C SER A 307 -17.17 -2.20 -12.52
N ARG A 308 -17.54 -2.59 -11.29
CA ARG A 308 -18.93 -2.78 -10.87
C ARG A 308 -19.75 -1.48 -10.95
N TYR A 309 -19.14 -0.37 -10.55
CA TYR A 309 -19.76 0.95 -10.64
C TYR A 309 -20.04 1.32 -12.10
N LYS A 310 -19.08 1.12 -13.00
CA LYS A 310 -19.24 1.34 -14.45
C LYS A 310 -20.38 0.51 -15.02
N GLU A 311 -20.46 -0.78 -14.68
CA GLU A 311 -21.57 -1.64 -15.16
C GLU A 311 -22.95 -1.14 -14.69
N ARG A 312 -23.06 -0.68 -13.45
CA ARG A 312 -24.31 -0.11 -12.93
C ARG A 312 -24.68 1.17 -13.68
N TRP A 313 -23.69 1.99 -13.98
CA TRP A 313 -23.86 3.23 -14.73
C TRP A 313 -24.33 2.97 -16.18
N ASP A 314 -23.72 1.99 -16.85
CA ASP A 314 -24.11 1.58 -18.20
C ASP A 314 -25.54 1.02 -18.23
N LYS A 315 -25.95 0.29 -17.21
CA LYS A 315 -27.35 -0.19 -17.08
C LYS A 315 -28.33 0.96 -16.88
N LEU A 316 -27.98 1.92 -16.04
CA LEU A 316 -28.82 3.11 -15.81
C LEU A 316 -28.97 3.93 -17.09
N ALA A 317 -27.87 4.16 -17.81
CA ALA A 317 -27.91 4.87 -19.11
C ALA A 317 -28.82 4.19 -20.12
N LYS A 318 -28.77 2.86 -20.24
CA LYS A 318 -29.68 2.08 -21.09
C LYS A 318 -31.13 2.19 -20.64
N SER A 319 -31.40 2.16 -19.35
CA SER A 319 -32.76 2.32 -18.80
C SER A 319 -33.34 3.70 -19.15
N ILE A 320 -32.54 4.77 -18.99
CA ILE A 320 -32.95 6.13 -19.38
C ILE A 320 -33.25 6.22 -20.88
N GLN A 321 -32.42 5.59 -21.71
CA GLN A 321 -32.63 5.56 -23.15
C GLN A 321 -33.93 4.84 -23.51
N THR A 322 -34.31 3.77 -22.81
CA THR A 322 -35.58 3.06 -22.98
C THR A 322 -36.76 3.93 -22.55
N VAL A 323 -36.70 4.59 -21.43
CA VAL A 323 -37.73 5.52 -20.94
C VAL A 323 -37.96 6.66 -21.98
N ASN A 324 -36.87 7.24 -22.50
CA ASN A 324 -36.99 8.27 -23.52
C ASN A 324 -37.74 7.77 -24.79
N LYS A 325 -37.45 6.54 -25.22
CA LYS A 325 -38.14 5.93 -26.39
C LYS A 325 -39.61 5.66 -26.07
N ASP A 326 -39.95 5.24 -24.89
CA ASP A 326 -41.32 4.99 -24.47
C ASP A 326 -42.12 6.31 -24.40
N VAL A 327 -41.52 7.39 -23.89
CA VAL A 327 -42.11 8.73 -23.89
C VAL A 327 -42.38 9.19 -25.33
N GLU A 328 -41.47 8.95 -26.27
CA GLU A 328 -41.65 9.29 -27.69
C GLU A 328 -42.80 8.48 -28.35
N ASN A 329 -42.92 7.20 -28.03
CA ASN A 329 -44.00 6.33 -28.48
C ASN A 329 -45.38 6.79 -27.95
N VAL A 330 -45.45 7.21 -26.69
CA VAL A 330 -46.65 7.78 -26.07
C VAL A 330 -47.05 9.06 -26.80
N TYR A 331 -46.09 9.94 -27.11
CA TYR A 331 -46.31 11.17 -27.85
C TYR A 331 -46.94 10.88 -29.25
N ILE A 332 -46.34 9.97 -30.01
CA ILE A 332 -46.85 9.56 -31.35
C ILE A 332 -48.25 8.98 -31.25
N THR A 333 -48.54 8.22 -30.19
CA THR A 333 -49.84 7.62 -29.98
C THR A 333 -50.90 8.69 -29.64
N THR A 334 -50.57 9.64 -28.82
CA THR A 334 -51.42 10.78 -28.46
C THR A 334 -51.74 11.62 -29.68
N GLU A 335 -50.76 11.92 -30.54
CA GLU A 335 -50.96 12.66 -31.79
C GLU A 335 -51.92 11.92 -32.75
N LYS A 336 -51.79 10.59 -32.84
CA LYS A 336 -52.71 9.77 -33.64
C LYS A 336 -54.14 9.77 -33.11
N ILE A 337 -54.30 9.72 -31.79
CA ILE A 337 -55.61 9.79 -31.14
C ILE A 337 -56.24 11.15 -31.37
N SER A 338 -55.49 12.23 -31.22
CA SER A 338 -55.94 13.58 -31.47
C SER A 338 -56.45 13.76 -32.91
N LYS A 339 -55.61 13.38 -33.90
CA LYS A 339 -56.00 13.44 -35.31
C LYS A 339 -57.25 12.62 -35.61
N LYS A 340 -57.45 11.45 -35.05
CA LYS A 340 -58.68 10.66 -35.22
C LYS A 340 -59.90 11.34 -34.61
N PHE A 341 -59.71 11.94 -33.43
CA PHE A 341 -60.74 12.67 -32.74
C PHE A 341 -61.21 13.90 -33.59
N ASP A 342 -60.26 14.67 -34.15
CA ASP A 342 -60.56 15.80 -35.04
C ASP A 342 -61.34 15.38 -36.28
N ILE A 343 -61.01 14.23 -36.88
CA ILE A 343 -61.73 13.67 -38.01
C ILE A 343 -63.17 13.30 -37.65
N ILE A 344 -63.35 12.64 -36.47
CA ILE A 344 -64.70 12.23 -36.04
C ILE A 344 -65.57 13.44 -35.73
N SER A 345 -65.03 14.45 -35.01
CA SER A 345 -65.76 15.68 -34.72
C SER A 345 -66.07 16.52 -36.00
N GLY A 346 -65.13 16.52 -36.98
CA GLY A 346 -65.37 17.17 -38.26
C GLY A 346 -66.50 16.51 -39.11
N VAL A 347 -66.52 15.16 -39.11
CA VAL A 347 -67.55 14.39 -39.82
C VAL A 347 -68.93 14.59 -39.17
N GLU A 348 -69.06 14.73 -37.88
CA GLU A 348 -70.31 15.05 -37.22
C GLU A 348 -70.81 16.47 -37.55
N MET A 349 -69.87 17.45 -37.58
CA MET A 349 -70.25 18.82 -38.00
C MET A 349 -70.74 18.89 -39.50
N ASP A 350 -70.13 18.14 -40.39
CA ASP A 350 -70.57 18.09 -41.81
C ASP A 350 -71.89 17.39 -41.98
N LYS A 351 -72.22 16.36 -41.22
CA LYS A 351 -73.55 15.73 -41.22
C LYS A 351 -74.65 16.65 -40.65
N ILE A 352 -74.39 17.39 -39.62
CA ILE A 352 -75.33 18.33 -39.00
C ILE A 352 -75.61 19.50 -39.99
N ASN A 353 -74.59 19.98 -40.72
CA ASN A 353 -74.72 21.03 -41.69
C ASN A 353 -75.39 20.55 -43.01
N SER A 354 -75.42 19.26 -43.29
CA SER A 354 -76.08 18.69 -44.48
C SER A 354 -77.55 18.31 -44.26
N GLU A 355 -77.99 18.11 -42.95
CA GLU A 355 -79.38 17.82 -42.62
C GLU A 355 -80.22 19.12 -42.33
N GLY A 356 -79.55 20.28 -42.29
CA GLY A 356 -80.16 21.58 -42.01
C GLY A 356 -80.41 22.43 -43.24
N LYS A 357 -80.51 21.84 -44.53
CA LYS A 357 -80.92 22.51 -45.75
C LYS A 357 -82.23 21.96 -46.29
#